data_cab6d3abdb74f91d2ed8a3c0deec50ca
#
_entry.id   cab6d3abdb74f91d2ed8a3c0deec50ca
#
_cell.length_a   1.000
_cell.length_b   1.000
_cell.length_c   1.000
_cell.angle_alpha   90.00
_cell.angle_beta   90.00
_cell.angle_gamma   90.00
#
_symmetry.space_group_name_H-M   'P 1'
#
loop_
_entity.id
_entity.type
_entity.pdbx_description
1 polymer ?
#
loop_
_entity_poly.entity_id
_entity_poly.type
_entity_poly.pdbx_seq_one_letter_code
_entity_poly.pdbx_strand_id
1 'polypeptide(L)'
;MNHAARFAAAYAVLTASHEVADHWVQIDAQATAKGLPGPAGAQACASHVATYTATQGLALLAADRLLGLRLDWRRAALGLAVSAVTHYAADRQAGHWREPHPRGVARLAAVTGHAGWLERDPGSPYLLDQAWHKGWLAVAAAVVAGGVR
;
A
#
# COMPACT_ATOMS: atom_id res chain seq x y z
N MET A 1 -24.34 8.55 6.52
CA MET A 1 -23.59 8.51 5.23
C MET A 1 -23.85 7.16 4.59
N ASN A 2 -24.10 7.10 3.26
CA ASN A 2 -24.27 5.84 2.56
C ASN A 2 -22.92 5.14 2.31
N HIS A 3 -22.95 3.85 1.92
CA HIS A 3 -21.74 3.05 1.70
C HIS A 3 -20.82 3.63 0.62
N ALA A 4 -21.38 4.15 -0.47
CA ALA A 4 -20.58 4.72 -1.56
C ALA A 4 -19.79 5.96 -1.11
N ALA A 5 -20.44 6.86 -0.36
CA ALA A 5 -19.78 8.05 0.17
C ALA A 5 -18.70 7.69 1.21
N ARG A 6 -18.94 6.66 2.04
CA ARG A 6 -17.96 6.17 3.01
C ARG A 6 -16.77 5.51 2.29
N PHE A 7 -17.03 4.72 1.26
CA PHE A 7 -15.98 4.16 0.41
C PHE A 7 -15.12 5.25 -0.22
N ALA A 8 -15.74 6.25 -0.85
CA ALA A 8 -15.02 7.34 -1.49
C ALA A 8 -14.15 8.12 -0.49
N ALA A 9 -14.69 8.44 0.70
CA ALA A 9 -13.94 9.11 1.75
C ALA A 9 -12.79 8.24 2.28
N ALA A 10 -13.03 6.96 2.56
CA ALA A 10 -12.00 6.04 3.03
C ALA A 10 -10.89 5.85 1.98
N TYR A 11 -11.25 5.71 0.69
CA TYR A 11 -10.29 5.58 -0.39
C TYR A 11 -9.43 6.84 -0.55
N ALA A 12 -10.04 8.02 -0.51
CA ALA A 12 -9.31 9.29 -0.58
C ALA A 12 -8.32 9.44 0.59
N VAL A 13 -8.75 9.12 1.82
CA VAL A 13 -7.91 9.18 3.01
C VAL A 13 -6.76 8.17 2.95
N LEU A 14 -7.05 6.92 2.59
CA LEU A 14 -6.03 5.89 2.48
C LEU A 14 -5.02 6.21 1.38
N THR A 15 -5.46 6.74 0.23
CA THR A 15 -4.57 7.14 -0.86
C THR A 15 -3.69 8.33 -0.47
N ALA A 16 -4.25 9.36 0.13
CA ALA A 16 -3.48 10.52 0.58
C ALA A 16 -2.47 10.15 1.66
N SER A 17 -2.88 9.35 2.65
CA SER A 17 -1.99 8.90 3.72
C SER A 17 -0.93 7.90 3.25
N HIS A 18 -1.18 7.14 2.19
CA HIS A 18 -0.18 6.32 1.51
C HIS A 18 0.96 7.19 0.94
N GLU A 19 0.63 8.22 0.16
CA GLU A 19 1.64 9.13 -0.40
C GLU A 19 2.48 9.81 0.71
N VAL A 20 1.81 10.22 1.82
CA VAL A 20 2.52 10.80 2.97
C VAL A 20 3.43 9.76 3.64
N ALA A 21 2.96 8.54 3.82
CA ALA A 21 3.73 7.49 4.47
C ALA A 21 4.98 7.10 3.65
N ASP A 22 4.84 6.98 2.33
CA ASP A 22 5.92 6.53 1.45
C ASP A 22 6.96 7.61 1.14
N HIS A 23 6.53 8.88 1.11
CA HIS A 23 7.42 9.96 0.66
C HIS A 23 7.88 10.92 1.77
N TRP A 24 7.20 10.91 2.95
CA TRP A 24 7.55 11.80 4.06
C TRP A 24 7.88 11.06 5.35
N VAL A 25 7.22 9.93 5.63
CA VAL A 25 7.43 9.17 6.87
C VAL A 25 8.51 8.11 6.70
N GLN A 26 8.59 7.49 5.52
CA GLN A 26 9.65 6.53 5.20
C GLN A 26 11.02 7.21 5.24
N ILE A 27 11.96 6.64 5.99
CA ILE A 27 13.33 7.11 6.04
C ILE A 27 14.24 6.38 5.02
N ASP A 28 15.34 7.01 4.63
CA ASP A 28 16.28 6.48 3.64
C ASP A 28 16.77 5.05 3.98
N ALA A 29 17.02 4.77 5.23
CA ALA A 29 17.44 3.44 5.68
C ALA A 29 16.39 2.34 5.39
N GLN A 30 15.10 2.68 5.49
CA GLN A 30 14.01 1.77 5.13
C GLN A 30 13.89 1.65 3.61
N ALA A 31 13.91 2.78 2.90
CA ALA A 31 13.75 2.82 1.45
C ALA A 31 14.83 2.01 0.72
N THR A 32 16.08 2.14 1.14
CA THR A 32 17.23 1.46 0.52
C THR A 32 17.32 -0.03 0.88
N ALA A 33 16.84 -0.41 2.07
CA ALA A 33 17.01 -1.78 2.56
C ALA A 33 15.77 -2.67 2.38
N LYS A 34 14.55 -2.12 2.20
CA LYS A 34 13.30 -2.89 2.22
C LYS A 34 13.22 -4.01 1.17
N GLY A 35 13.90 -3.86 0.03
CA GLY A 35 14.01 -4.88 -1.03
C GLY A 35 15.12 -5.90 -0.83
N LEU A 36 16.12 -5.64 0.02
CA LEU A 36 17.29 -6.52 0.18
C LEU A 36 16.89 -7.94 0.62
N PRO A 37 17.59 -8.97 0.17
CA PRO A 37 17.33 -10.34 0.60
C PRO A 37 17.65 -10.55 2.09
N GLY A 38 17.07 -11.59 2.67
CA GLY A 38 17.35 -12.00 4.05
C GLY A 38 16.64 -11.18 5.14
N PRO A 39 17.02 -11.45 6.42
CA PRO A 39 16.31 -10.88 7.58
C PRO A 39 16.39 -9.37 7.69
N ALA A 40 17.54 -8.77 7.34
CA ALA A 40 17.73 -7.31 7.42
C ALA A 40 16.75 -6.56 6.49
N GLY A 41 16.59 -7.01 5.24
CA GLY A 41 15.64 -6.43 4.32
C GLY A 41 14.18 -6.64 4.78
N ALA A 42 13.87 -7.83 5.29
CA ALA A 42 12.56 -8.12 5.84
C ALA A 42 12.21 -7.21 7.04
N GLN A 43 13.17 -6.97 7.92
CA GLN A 43 12.99 -6.08 9.07
C GLN A 43 12.82 -4.62 8.65
N ALA A 44 13.61 -4.13 7.68
CA ALA A 44 13.48 -2.78 7.15
C ALA A 44 12.09 -2.57 6.51
N CYS A 45 11.63 -3.53 5.71
CA CYS A 45 10.30 -3.52 5.12
C CYS A 45 9.20 -3.56 6.20
N ALA A 46 9.31 -4.44 7.19
CA ALA A 46 8.33 -4.53 8.28
C ALA A 46 8.27 -3.23 9.10
N SER A 47 9.42 -2.61 9.37
CA SER A 47 9.49 -1.31 10.06
C SER A 47 8.80 -0.21 9.26
N HIS A 48 9.05 -0.14 7.94
CA HIS A 48 8.34 0.80 7.07
C HIS A 48 6.83 0.54 7.08
N VAL A 49 6.40 -0.70 6.87
CA VAL A 49 4.97 -1.05 6.86
C VAL A 49 4.29 -0.74 8.20
N ALA A 50 5.00 -0.86 9.32
CA ALA A 50 4.45 -0.47 10.63
C ALA A 50 4.18 1.04 10.71
N THR A 51 5.13 1.89 10.31
CA THR A 51 4.93 3.35 10.28
C THR A 51 3.90 3.78 9.23
N TYR A 52 3.89 3.14 8.08
CA TYR A 52 2.88 3.29 7.05
C TYR A 52 1.46 3.00 7.57
N THR A 53 1.27 1.86 8.22
CA THR A 53 -0.03 1.45 8.78
C THR A 53 -0.49 2.38 9.90
N ALA A 54 0.44 2.83 10.75
CA ALA A 54 0.15 3.82 11.79
C ALA A 54 -0.32 5.15 11.18
N THR A 55 0.34 5.63 10.12
CA THR A 55 -0.04 6.85 9.39
C THR A 55 -1.45 6.72 8.81
N GLN A 56 -1.77 5.61 8.16
CA GLN A 56 -3.11 5.35 7.64
C GLN A 56 -4.17 5.26 8.74
N GLY A 57 -3.84 4.58 9.85
CA GLY A 57 -4.74 4.46 11.00
C GLY A 57 -5.08 5.81 11.63
N LEU A 58 -4.08 6.66 11.81
CA LEU A 58 -4.26 8.03 12.32
C LEU A 58 -5.09 8.89 11.36
N ALA A 59 -4.84 8.78 10.06
CA ALA A 59 -5.60 9.50 9.03
C ALA A 59 -7.08 9.07 9.01
N LEU A 60 -7.36 7.76 9.08
CA LEU A 60 -8.73 7.25 9.19
C LEU A 60 -9.41 7.70 10.48
N LEU A 61 -8.69 7.69 11.61
CA LEU A 61 -9.22 8.17 12.89
C LEU A 61 -9.58 9.66 12.83
N ALA A 62 -8.71 10.47 12.25
CA ALA A 62 -8.96 11.89 12.05
C ALA A 62 -10.18 12.12 11.14
N ALA A 63 -10.26 11.42 10.01
CA ALA A 63 -11.39 11.52 9.09
C ALA A 63 -12.70 11.03 9.72
N ASP A 64 -12.67 9.95 10.51
CA ASP A 64 -13.85 9.48 11.24
C ASP A 64 -14.41 10.55 12.18
N ARG A 65 -13.54 11.21 12.93
CA ARG A 65 -13.93 12.27 13.87
C ARG A 65 -14.35 13.58 13.22
N LEU A 66 -13.60 14.02 12.20
CA LEU A 66 -13.82 15.33 11.57
C LEU A 66 -14.97 15.31 10.55
N LEU A 67 -15.13 14.19 9.84
CA LEU A 67 -16.13 14.05 8.77
C LEU A 67 -17.34 13.19 9.19
N GLY A 68 -17.33 12.62 10.38
CA GLY A 68 -18.42 11.79 10.90
C GLY A 68 -18.66 10.52 10.07
N LEU A 69 -17.58 9.82 9.68
CA LEU A 69 -17.68 8.64 8.82
C LEU A 69 -18.39 7.48 9.51
N ARG A 70 -18.39 7.41 10.83
CA ARG A 70 -18.94 6.34 11.67
C ARG A 70 -18.39 4.97 11.26
N LEU A 71 -17.07 4.86 11.24
CA LEU A 71 -16.38 3.62 10.86
C LEU A 71 -16.58 2.53 11.91
N ASP A 72 -16.77 1.29 11.44
CA ASP A 72 -16.59 0.10 12.27
C ASP A 72 -15.09 -0.18 12.39
N TRP A 73 -14.54 -0.02 13.60
CA TRP A 73 -13.10 -0.15 13.84
C TRP A 73 -12.57 -1.57 13.65
N ARG A 74 -13.40 -2.60 13.75
CA ARG A 74 -12.99 -3.96 13.38
C ARG A 74 -12.77 -4.06 11.87
N ARG A 75 -13.65 -3.46 11.07
CA ARG A 75 -13.48 -3.40 9.63
C ARG A 75 -12.36 -2.46 9.20
N ALA A 76 -12.20 -1.34 9.91
CA ALA A 76 -11.05 -0.45 9.68
C ALA A 76 -9.73 -1.18 9.95
N ALA A 77 -9.61 -1.93 11.04
CA ALA A 77 -8.43 -2.75 11.33
C ALA A 77 -8.20 -3.83 10.25
N LEU A 78 -9.27 -4.49 9.77
CA LEU A 78 -9.16 -5.47 8.68
C LEU A 78 -8.71 -4.80 7.37
N GLY A 79 -9.26 -3.65 7.01
CA GLY A 79 -8.83 -2.89 5.83
C GLY A 79 -7.37 -2.45 5.93
N LEU A 80 -6.94 -1.96 7.10
CA LEU A 80 -5.53 -1.64 7.36
C LEU A 80 -4.62 -2.87 7.25
N ALA A 81 -5.07 -4.04 7.72
CA ALA A 81 -4.32 -5.29 7.58
C ALA A 81 -4.18 -5.70 6.10
N VAL A 82 -5.25 -5.57 5.29
CA VAL A 82 -5.18 -5.80 3.83
C VAL A 82 -4.17 -4.84 3.20
N SER A 83 -4.24 -3.54 3.53
CA SER A 83 -3.29 -2.54 3.03
C SER A 83 -1.86 -2.90 3.41
N ALA A 84 -1.59 -3.21 4.68
CA ALA A 84 -0.27 -3.54 5.19
C ALA A 84 0.35 -4.77 4.51
N VAL A 85 -0.40 -5.86 4.39
CA VAL A 85 0.10 -7.10 3.78
C VAL A 85 0.42 -6.92 2.31
N THR A 86 -0.46 -6.25 1.57
CA THR A 86 -0.26 -6.03 0.13
C THR A 86 0.84 -5.00 -0.15
N HIS A 87 1.01 -4.01 0.73
CA HIS A 87 2.11 -3.05 0.70
C HIS A 87 3.44 -3.77 0.96
N TYR A 88 3.53 -4.57 2.01
CA TYR A 88 4.72 -5.38 2.29
C TYR A 88 5.10 -6.27 1.10
N ALA A 89 4.12 -6.93 0.47
CA ALA A 89 4.36 -7.82 -0.67
C ALA A 89 4.99 -7.08 -1.87
N ALA A 90 4.56 -5.86 -2.16
CA ALA A 90 5.13 -5.03 -3.22
C ALA A 90 6.53 -4.50 -2.85
N ASP A 91 6.67 -3.95 -1.66
CA ASP A 91 7.91 -3.35 -1.18
C ASP A 91 9.07 -4.33 -1.09
N ARG A 92 8.79 -5.62 -0.84
CA ARG A 92 9.80 -6.68 -0.94
C ARG A 92 10.33 -6.90 -2.36
N GLN A 93 9.72 -6.28 -3.38
CA GLN A 93 10.20 -6.29 -4.76
C GLN A 93 10.98 -5.03 -5.14
N ALA A 94 11.18 -4.08 -4.23
CA ALA A 94 11.94 -2.88 -4.50
C ALA A 94 13.36 -3.23 -5.02
N GLY A 95 13.71 -2.71 -6.20
CA GLY A 95 14.95 -3.05 -6.89
C GLY A 95 14.92 -4.34 -7.74
N HIS A 96 13.89 -5.18 -7.66
CA HIS A 96 13.86 -6.51 -8.29
C HIS A 96 12.93 -6.62 -9.51
N TRP A 97 12.32 -5.52 -9.94
CA TRP A 97 11.33 -5.49 -11.02
C TRP A 97 11.88 -5.93 -12.39
N ARG A 98 13.18 -5.79 -12.61
CA ARG A 98 13.87 -6.09 -13.88
C ARG A 98 14.80 -7.30 -13.82
N GLU A 99 14.71 -8.09 -12.78
CA GLU A 99 15.50 -9.30 -12.69
C GLU A 99 15.10 -10.31 -13.79
N PRO A 100 16.05 -11.13 -14.31
CA PRO A 100 15.73 -12.17 -15.28
C PRO A 100 14.67 -13.17 -14.80
N HIS A 101 14.63 -13.40 -13.48
CA HIS A 101 13.69 -14.31 -12.84
C HIS A 101 12.98 -13.60 -11.67
N PRO A 102 12.10 -12.62 -11.96
CA PRO A 102 11.43 -11.85 -10.92
C PRO A 102 10.50 -12.72 -10.07
N ARG A 103 10.24 -12.29 -8.84
CA ARG A 103 9.35 -12.99 -7.90
C ARG A 103 8.19 -12.10 -7.49
N GLY A 104 7.22 -12.66 -6.78
CA GLY A 104 6.10 -11.90 -6.21
C GLY A 104 5.37 -11.04 -7.23
N VAL A 105 5.12 -9.77 -6.89
CA VAL A 105 4.39 -8.81 -7.71
C VAL A 105 5.14 -8.51 -9.02
N ALA A 106 6.46 -8.44 -8.99
CA ALA A 106 7.27 -8.22 -10.19
C ALA A 106 7.11 -9.37 -11.20
N ARG A 107 7.04 -10.63 -10.72
CA ARG A 107 6.72 -11.79 -11.58
C ARG A 107 5.32 -11.69 -12.17
N LEU A 108 4.34 -11.29 -11.36
CA LEU A 108 2.97 -11.10 -11.85
C LEU A 108 2.94 -10.11 -13.01
N ALA A 109 3.59 -8.96 -12.87
CA ALA A 109 3.70 -7.97 -13.94
C ALA A 109 4.35 -8.57 -15.21
N ALA A 110 5.44 -9.30 -15.06
CA ALA A 110 6.13 -9.91 -16.20
C ALA A 110 5.25 -10.92 -16.94
N VAL A 111 4.56 -11.83 -16.23
CA VAL A 111 3.72 -12.87 -16.87
C VAL A 111 2.39 -12.33 -17.41
N THR A 112 1.95 -11.15 -16.96
CA THR A 112 0.76 -10.46 -17.50
C THR A 112 1.08 -9.55 -18.68
N GLY A 113 2.28 -9.66 -19.26
CA GLY A 113 2.64 -8.98 -20.51
C GLY A 113 3.41 -7.66 -20.36
N HIS A 114 3.84 -7.31 -19.14
CA HIS A 114 4.55 -6.04 -18.90
C HIS A 114 6.08 -6.15 -18.99
N ALA A 115 6.64 -7.34 -19.29
CA ALA A 115 8.08 -7.55 -19.36
C ALA A 115 8.77 -6.58 -20.33
N GLY A 116 8.24 -6.43 -21.56
CA GLY A 116 8.80 -5.51 -22.54
C GLY A 116 8.65 -4.04 -22.16
N TRP A 117 7.65 -3.64 -21.38
CA TRP A 117 7.54 -2.29 -20.83
C TRP A 117 8.57 -2.06 -19.73
N LEU A 118 8.76 -3.03 -18.84
CA LEU A 118 9.79 -2.99 -17.79
C LEU A 118 11.21 -2.84 -18.38
N GLU A 119 11.48 -3.44 -19.54
CA GLU A 119 12.77 -3.29 -20.22
C GLU A 119 12.98 -1.90 -20.85
N ARG A 120 11.95 -1.35 -21.50
CA ARG A 120 12.07 -0.13 -22.29
C ARG A 120 11.94 1.16 -21.50
N ASP A 121 11.15 1.17 -20.41
CA ASP A 121 10.81 2.39 -19.66
C ASP A 121 11.35 2.36 -18.25
N PRO A 122 12.34 3.21 -17.91
CA PRO A 122 12.89 3.31 -16.56
C PRO A 122 11.86 3.62 -15.47
N GLY A 123 10.78 4.31 -15.79
CA GLY A 123 9.70 4.67 -14.87
C GLY A 123 8.68 3.55 -14.61
N SER A 124 8.65 2.52 -15.47
CA SER A 124 7.63 1.48 -15.40
C SER A 124 7.59 0.69 -14.07
N PRO A 125 8.71 0.36 -13.40
CA PRO A 125 8.66 -0.28 -12.09
C PRO A 125 7.88 0.54 -11.06
N TYR A 126 8.13 1.85 -10.98
CA TYR A 126 7.43 2.75 -10.09
C TYR A 126 5.93 2.83 -10.41
N LEU A 127 5.58 2.93 -11.70
CA LEU A 127 4.17 3.02 -12.11
C LEU A 127 3.40 1.75 -11.81
N LEU A 128 4.00 0.57 -12.02
CA LEU A 128 3.39 -0.72 -11.68
C LEU A 128 3.24 -0.92 -10.17
N ASP A 129 4.24 -0.54 -9.40
CA ASP A 129 4.23 -0.54 -7.95
C ASP A 129 3.11 0.35 -7.40
N GLN A 130 3.03 1.60 -7.87
CA GLN A 130 1.96 2.53 -7.46
C GLN A 130 0.57 2.08 -7.89
N ALA A 131 0.44 1.45 -9.07
CA ALA A 131 -0.83 0.88 -9.51
C ALA A 131 -1.28 -0.28 -8.61
N TRP A 132 -0.35 -1.15 -8.19
CA TRP A 132 -0.60 -2.20 -7.21
C TRP A 132 -1.11 -1.63 -5.89
N HIS A 133 -0.40 -0.66 -5.31
CA HIS A 133 -0.79 -0.03 -4.05
C HIS A 133 -2.19 0.58 -4.16
N LYS A 134 -2.44 1.42 -5.16
CA LYS A 134 -3.73 2.10 -5.33
C LYS A 134 -4.89 1.13 -5.57
N GLY A 135 -4.66 0.04 -6.30
CA GLY A 135 -5.64 -1.02 -6.48
C GLY A 135 -6.01 -1.70 -5.16
N TRP A 136 -5.04 -2.07 -4.35
CA TRP A 136 -5.28 -2.68 -3.04
C TRP A 136 -5.83 -1.70 -2.00
N LEU A 137 -5.52 -0.41 -2.10
CA LEU A 137 -6.18 0.61 -1.27
C LEU A 137 -7.67 0.72 -1.58
N ALA A 138 -8.11 0.51 -2.83
CA ALA A 138 -9.53 0.43 -3.16
C ALA A 138 -10.21 -0.77 -2.48
N VAL A 139 -9.54 -1.93 -2.46
CA VAL A 139 -10.04 -3.12 -1.73
C VAL A 139 -10.10 -2.84 -0.22
N ALA A 140 -9.04 -2.28 0.35
CA ALA A 140 -9.00 -1.91 1.76
C ALA A 140 -10.12 -0.92 2.12
N ALA A 141 -10.34 0.11 1.30
CA ALA A 141 -11.41 1.08 1.47
C ALA A 141 -12.81 0.45 1.39
N ALA A 142 -13.01 -0.53 0.51
CA ALA A 142 -14.28 -1.28 0.43
C ALA A 142 -14.54 -2.09 1.71
N VAL A 143 -13.50 -2.71 2.29
CA VAL A 143 -13.58 -3.39 3.59
C VAL A 143 -13.93 -2.40 4.70
N VAL A 144 -13.24 -1.26 4.78
CA VAL A 144 -13.48 -0.19 5.76
C VAL A 144 -14.92 0.33 5.66
N ALA A 145 -15.42 0.54 4.44
CA ALA A 145 -16.75 1.10 4.19
C ALA A 145 -17.91 0.14 4.49
N GLY A 146 -17.65 -1.16 4.49
CA GLY A 146 -18.68 -2.21 4.49
C GLY A 146 -19.46 -2.39 5.81
N GLY A 147 -19.07 -1.74 6.92
CA GLY A 147 -19.76 -1.81 8.21
C GLY A 147 -20.68 -0.60 8.43
N VAL A 148 -21.90 -0.85 8.87
CA VAL A 148 -22.80 0.17 9.43
C VAL A 148 -22.82 -0.02 10.95
N ARG A 149 -22.50 1.03 11.70
CA ARG A 149 -22.90 1.16 13.10
C ARG A 149 -24.27 1.83 13.19
#